data_feec904ad6f6b1cfd2df5dbe7780d2df
#
_entry.id   feec904ad6f6b1cfd2df5dbe7780d2df
#
_cell.length_a   1.000
_cell.length_b   1.000
_cell.length_c   1.000
_cell.angle_alpha   90.00
_cell.angle_beta   90.00
_cell.angle_gamma   90.00
#
_symmetry.space_group_name_H-M   'P 1'
#
loop_
_entity.id
_entity.type
_entity.pdbx_description
1 polymer ?
#
loop_
_entity_poly.entity_id
_entity_poly.type
_entity_poly.pdbx_seq_one_letter_code
_entity_poly.pdbx_strand_id
1 'polypeptide(L)'
;IHLPNIEYAIKRNLSRFNYLMQEGYAVILPIYLSTYERIDDLKSDYPNESEEYKDHVIKWGKDYKRAIDYIVSRDDMDASNLTYHGASWGGFMANTLLAIDDRVTSAVLYVGGLCFQKSKKEVEAYHYTSRVTMPVLMLNGKFDQFFPLESAQIPMFKLMGTPENDKRHYISETGHFVPRETLIKEHLAWLRKYETN
;
A
#
# COMPACT_ATOMS: atom_id res chain seq x y z
N ILE A 1 22.81 4.99 0.05
CA ILE A 1 22.32 4.30 1.26
C ILE A 1 22.35 2.82 0.93
N HIS A 2 23.22 2.04 1.60
CA HIS A 2 23.17 0.59 1.49
C HIS A 2 21.85 0.13 2.10
N LEU A 3 20.92 -0.30 1.25
CA LEU A 3 19.71 -0.95 1.73
C LEU A 3 20.09 -2.29 2.38
N PRO A 4 19.51 -2.63 3.51
CA PRO A 4 19.77 -3.91 4.16
C PRO A 4 19.37 -5.06 3.24
N ASN A 5 20.07 -6.18 3.35
CA ASN A 5 19.76 -7.39 2.59
C ASN A 5 18.37 -7.95 2.94
N ILE A 6 17.88 -8.90 2.15
CA ILE A 6 16.55 -9.51 2.32
C ILE A 6 16.37 -10.15 3.71
N GLU A 7 17.43 -10.72 4.29
CA GLU A 7 17.37 -11.31 5.63
C GLU A 7 16.99 -10.27 6.70
N TYR A 8 17.57 -9.07 6.63
CA TYR A 8 17.20 -7.96 7.49
C TYR A 8 15.75 -7.51 7.24
N ALA A 9 15.34 -7.45 5.97
CA ALA A 9 13.97 -7.09 5.61
C ALA A 9 12.96 -8.08 6.18
N ILE A 10 13.23 -9.38 6.07
CA ILE A 10 12.39 -10.45 6.62
C ILE A 10 12.28 -10.29 8.15
N LYS A 11 13.41 -10.21 8.87
CA LYS A 11 13.40 -10.04 10.33
C LYS A 11 12.62 -8.80 10.79
N ARG A 12 12.85 -7.66 10.12
CA ARG A 12 12.15 -6.41 10.41
C ARG A 12 10.65 -6.51 10.17
N ASN A 13 10.24 -7.12 9.07
CA ASN A 13 8.83 -7.21 8.70
C ASN A 13 8.10 -8.28 9.51
N LEU A 14 8.74 -9.39 9.86
CA LEU A 14 8.19 -10.36 10.80
C LEU A 14 7.81 -9.69 12.13
N SER A 15 8.67 -8.84 12.68
CA SER A 15 8.36 -8.11 13.92
C SER A 15 7.23 -7.09 13.76
N ARG A 16 7.04 -6.55 12.55
CA ARG A 16 5.96 -5.59 12.26
C ARG A 16 4.61 -6.25 12.12
N PHE A 17 4.56 -7.43 11.50
CA PHE A 17 3.33 -8.12 11.11
C PHE A 17 3.04 -9.38 11.92
N ASN A 18 3.81 -9.65 12.99
CA ASN A 18 3.59 -10.83 13.83
C ASN A 18 2.17 -10.92 14.39
N TYR A 19 1.52 -9.81 14.67
CA TYR A 19 0.14 -9.78 15.14
C TYR A 19 -0.85 -10.34 14.11
N LEU A 20 -0.60 -10.17 12.81
CA LEU A 20 -1.42 -10.78 11.76
C LEU A 20 -1.24 -12.30 11.73
N MET A 21 0.02 -12.76 11.79
CA MET A 21 0.31 -14.19 11.82
C MET A 21 -0.25 -14.90 13.06
N GLN A 22 -0.28 -14.21 14.21
CA GLN A 22 -0.90 -14.71 15.43
C GLN A 22 -2.43 -14.86 15.32
N GLU A 23 -3.07 -14.07 14.46
CA GLU A 23 -4.50 -14.14 14.15
C GLU A 23 -4.80 -15.07 12.97
N GLY A 24 -3.80 -15.80 12.44
CA GLY A 24 -3.98 -16.78 11.38
C GLY A 24 -3.81 -16.26 9.95
N TYR A 25 -3.43 -14.99 9.76
CA TYR A 25 -3.22 -14.43 8.42
C TYR A 25 -1.85 -14.79 7.85
N ALA A 26 -1.81 -15.18 6.58
CA ALA A 26 -0.57 -15.23 5.82
C ALA A 26 -0.13 -13.81 5.42
N VAL A 27 1.17 -13.51 5.50
CA VAL A 27 1.74 -12.22 5.12
C VAL A 27 2.72 -12.41 3.98
N ILE A 28 2.43 -11.83 2.83
CA ILE A 28 3.27 -11.87 1.63
C ILE A 28 3.93 -10.50 1.43
N LEU A 29 5.24 -10.49 1.27
CA LEU A 29 6.03 -9.29 1.04
C LEU A 29 6.69 -9.37 -0.33
N PRO A 30 6.13 -8.74 -1.37
CA PRO A 30 6.76 -8.69 -2.67
C PRO A 30 8.09 -7.94 -2.60
N ILE A 31 9.12 -8.48 -3.24
CA ILE A 31 10.39 -7.78 -3.44
C ILE A 31 10.30 -7.05 -4.77
N TYR A 32 9.94 -5.78 -4.72
CA TYR A 32 9.82 -4.94 -5.90
C TYR A 32 11.18 -4.65 -6.52
N LEU A 33 11.21 -4.43 -7.84
CA LEU A 33 12.39 -3.91 -8.51
C LEU A 33 12.88 -2.64 -7.81
N SER A 34 14.18 -2.42 -7.80
CA SER A 34 14.90 -1.34 -7.11
C SER A 34 14.95 -1.48 -5.58
N THR A 35 14.57 -2.65 -5.03
CA THR A 35 14.65 -2.91 -3.58
C THR A 35 15.50 -4.15 -3.28
N TYR A 36 16.23 -4.11 -2.17
CA TYR A 36 17.05 -5.20 -1.66
C TYR A 36 17.98 -5.80 -2.74
N GLU A 37 17.92 -7.12 -2.99
CA GLU A 37 18.71 -7.82 -3.99
C GLU A 37 18.33 -7.51 -5.44
N ARG A 38 17.18 -6.84 -5.64
CA ARG A 38 16.72 -6.38 -6.95
C ARG A 38 17.05 -4.91 -7.21
N ILE A 39 18.01 -4.35 -6.43
CA ILE A 39 18.48 -2.97 -6.61
C ILE A 39 19.05 -2.78 -8.03
N ASP A 40 18.74 -1.65 -8.61
CA ASP A 40 19.22 -1.22 -9.93
C ASP A 40 19.67 0.27 -9.87
N ASP A 41 19.74 0.92 -11.01
CA ASP A 41 20.24 2.30 -11.13
C ASP A 41 19.17 3.37 -10.88
N LEU A 42 17.96 3.01 -10.44
CA LEU A 42 16.90 3.97 -10.14
C LEU A 42 17.38 4.99 -9.09
N LYS A 43 17.37 6.26 -9.49
CA LYS A 43 17.90 7.34 -8.65
C LYS A 43 16.90 7.84 -7.61
N SER A 44 15.59 7.70 -7.90
CA SER A 44 14.54 8.16 -7.00
C SER A 44 13.25 7.39 -7.24
N ASP A 45 12.61 6.94 -6.17
CA ASP A 45 11.27 6.36 -6.15
C ASP A 45 10.16 7.40 -6.00
N TYR A 46 10.52 8.69 -5.90
CA TYR A 46 9.56 9.80 -5.95
C TYR A 46 9.08 10.06 -7.38
N PRO A 47 7.79 10.37 -7.58
CA PRO A 47 7.22 10.69 -8.87
C PRO A 47 8.03 11.76 -9.61
N ASN A 48 8.30 11.52 -10.88
CA ASN A 48 8.93 12.47 -11.79
C ASN A 48 8.56 12.13 -13.24
N GLU A 49 8.76 13.08 -14.15
CA GLU A 49 8.34 12.95 -15.56
C GLU A 49 9.33 12.19 -16.46
N SER A 50 10.30 11.45 -15.87
CA SER A 50 11.27 10.66 -16.64
C SER A 50 10.66 9.38 -17.20
N GLU A 51 11.22 8.87 -18.30
CA GLU A 51 10.91 7.54 -18.82
C GLU A 51 11.32 6.46 -17.82
N GLU A 52 12.45 6.66 -17.11
CA GLU A 52 12.95 5.75 -16.10
C GLU A 52 11.92 5.50 -15.00
N TYR A 53 11.34 6.57 -14.42
CA TYR A 53 10.29 6.45 -13.40
C TYR A 53 9.03 5.76 -13.94
N LYS A 54 8.56 6.16 -15.13
CA LYS A 54 7.41 5.51 -15.78
C LYS A 54 7.62 4.00 -15.93
N ASP A 55 8.78 3.61 -16.45
CA ASP A 55 9.11 2.20 -16.66
C ASP A 55 9.18 1.42 -15.35
N HIS A 56 9.65 2.05 -14.27
CA HIS A 56 9.66 1.46 -12.94
C HIS A 56 8.24 1.27 -12.38
N VAL A 57 7.36 2.26 -12.50
CA VAL A 57 5.96 2.11 -12.08
C VAL A 57 5.29 0.93 -12.80
N ILE A 58 5.54 0.78 -14.11
CA ILE A 58 5.02 -0.35 -14.89
C ILE A 58 5.60 -1.70 -14.37
N LYS A 59 6.89 -1.75 -14.07
CA LYS A 59 7.56 -2.95 -13.54
C LYS A 59 7.06 -3.28 -12.13
N TRP A 60 6.87 -2.29 -11.25
CA TRP A 60 6.28 -2.47 -9.93
C TRP A 60 4.84 -3.00 -10.02
N GLY A 61 4.05 -2.50 -10.95
CA GLY A 61 2.72 -3.04 -11.23
C GLY A 61 2.76 -4.51 -11.66
N LYS A 62 3.74 -4.90 -12.48
CA LYS A 62 3.95 -6.31 -12.87
C LYS A 62 4.39 -7.18 -11.69
N ASP A 63 5.30 -6.68 -10.85
CA ASP A 63 5.74 -7.39 -9.63
C ASP A 63 4.56 -7.61 -8.68
N TYR A 64 3.72 -6.60 -8.48
CA TYR A 64 2.50 -6.68 -7.69
C TYR A 64 1.54 -7.75 -8.21
N LYS A 65 1.20 -7.71 -9.51
CA LYS A 65 0.32 -8.72 -10.13
C LYS A 65 0.91 -10.12 -10.03
N ARG A 66 2.22 -10.27 -10.22
CA ARG A 66 2.90 -11.57 -10.07
C ARG A 66 2.83 -12.10 -8.65
N ALA A 67 2.92 -11.23 -7.63
CA ALA A 67 2.75 -11.64 -6.24
C ALA A 67 1.32 -12.18 -5.99
N ILE A 68 0.30 -11.54 -6.56
CA ILE A 68 -1.08 -12.01 -6.49
C ILE A 68 -1.25 -13.34 -7.25
N ASP A 69 -0.67 -13.47 -8.46
CA ASP A 69 -0.67 -14.75 -9.20
C ASP A 69 -0.09 -15.88 -8.37
N TYR A 70 1.00 -15.62 -7.64
CA TYR A 70 1.59 -16.61 -6.73
C TYR A 70 0.63 -16.99 -5.60
N ILE A 71 -0.02 -16.03 -4.94
CA ILE A 71 -1.00 -16.31 -3.88
C ILE A 71 -2.13 -17.18 -4.42
N VAL A 72 -2.71 -16.80 -5.55
CA VAL A 72 -3.81 -17.54 -6.19
C VAL A 72 -3.41 -18.96 -6.62
N SER A 73 -2.13 -19.19 -6.92
CA SER A 73 -1.62 -20.51 -7.29
C SER A 73 -1.36 -21.48 -6.11
N ARG A 74 -1.57 -20.99 -4.87
CA ARG A 74 -1.30 -21.74 -3.65
C ARG A 74 -2.57 -22.34 -3.06
N ASP A 75 -2.62 -23.66 -2.91
CA ASP A 75 -3.76 -24.37 -2.32
C ASP A 75 -3.86 -24.21 -0.79
N ASP A 76 -2.77 -23.74 -0.13
CA ASP A 76 -2.71 -23.50 1.31
C ASP A 76 -2.99 -22.04 1.71
N MET A 77 -3.43 -21.21 0.76
CA MET A 77 -3.79 -19.80 0.98
C MET A 77 -5.22 -19.53 0.48
N ASP A 78 -5.98 -18.80 1.27
CA ASP A 78 -7.30 -18.31 0.86
C ASP A 78 -7.16 -16.99 0.08
N ALA A 79 -7.16 -17.10 -1.25
CA ALA A 79 -7.09 -15.95 -2.13
C ALA A 79 -8.41 -15.15 -2.23
N SER A 80 -9.51 -15.66 -1.67
CA SER A 80 -10.80 -14.94 -1.65
C SER A 80 -10.82 -13.80 -0.63
N ASN A 81 -9.90 -13.81 0.35
CA ASN A 81 -9.75 -12.82 1.41
C ASN A 81 -8.41 -12.07 1.30
N LEU A 82 -8.11 -11.55 0.13
CA LEU A 82 -6.83 -10.89 -0.13
C LEU A 82 -6.87 -9.40 0.24
N THR A 83 -6.17 -9.02 1.29
CA THR A 83 -6.04 -7.62 1.73
C THR A 83 -4.68 -7.02 1.36
N TYR A 84 -4.70 -5.86 0.74
CA TYR A 84 -3.50 -5.05 0.52
C TYR A 84 -3.14 -4.23 1.77
N HIS A 85 -1.89 -4.30 2.21
CA HIS A 85 -1.35 -3.38 3.22
C HIS A 85 -0.22 -2.56 2.62
N GLY A 86 -0.41 -1.26 2.48
CA GLY A 86 0.60 -0.33 1.96
C GLY A 86 0.99 0.72 3.00
N ALA A 87 2.30 0.83 3.31
CA ALA A 87 2.81 1.84 4.22
C ALA A 87 3.62 2.90 3.49
N SER A 88 3.36 4.17 3.77
CA SER A 88 4.07 5.33 3.20
C SER A 88 4.12 5.26 1.68
N TRP A 89 5.27 4.94 1.07
CA TRP A 89 5.36 4.70 -0.38
C TRP A 89 4.35 3.66 -0.88
N GLY A 90 4.14 2.55 -0.15
CA GLY A 90 3.11 1.57 -0.46
C GLY A 90 1.69 2.14 -0.37
N GLY A 91 1.44 3.03 0.58
CA GLY A 91 0.17 3.76 0.68
C GLY A 91 -0.08 4.71 -0.50
N PHE A 92 0.97 5.36 -1.01
CA PHE A 92 0.91 6.16 -2.24
C PHE A 92 0.72 5.27 -3.48
N MET A 93 1.52 4.21 -3.63
CA MET A 93 1.43 3.29 -4.77
C MET A 93 0.10 2.55 -4.85
N ALA A 94 -0.63 2.42 -3.75
CA ALA A 94 -1.97 1.83 -3.71
C ALA A 94 -2.92 2.47 -4.73
N ASN A 95 -2.79 3.78 -5.01
CA ASN A 95 -3.59 4.47 -6.02
C ASN A 95 -3.50 3.80 -7.40
N THR A 96 -2.32 3.34 -7.78
CA THR A 96 -2.07 2.68 -9.06
C THR A 96 -2.24 1.16 -8.95
N LEU A 97 -1.65 0.53 -7.93
CA LEU A 97 -1.63 -0.93 -7.81
C LEU A 97 -3.02 -1.53 -7.64
N LEU A 98 -3.86 -0.94 -6.78
CA LEU A 98 -5.23 -1.41 -6.55
C LEU A 98 -6.17 -1.13 -7.73
N ALA A 99 -5.82 -0.17 -8.57
CA ALA A 99 -6.61 0.19 -9.75
C ALA A 99 -6.36 -0.72 -10.96
N ILE A 100 -5.29 -1.53 -10.95
CA ILE A 100 -4.89 -2.38 -12.08
C ILE A 100 -5.13 -3.88 -11.86
N ASP A 101 -5.63 -4.25 -10.67
CA ASP A 101 -5.94 -5.64 -10.33
C ASP A 101 -7.11 -5.68 -9.34
N ASP A 102 -8.17 -6.39 -9.67
CA ASP A 102 -9.44 -6.46 -8.94
C ASP A 102 -9.54 -7.64 -7.96
N ARG A 103 -8.49 -8.46 -7.83
CA ARG A 103 -8.46 -9.62 -6.94
C ARG A 103 -8.27 -9.25 -5.46
N VAL A 104 -7.83 -8.04 -5.16
CA VAL A 104 -7.74 -7.54 -3.79
C VAL A 104 -9.13 -7.14 -3.30
N THR A 105 -9.56 -7.72 -2.19
CA THR A 105 -10.91 -7.56 -1.64
C THR A 105 -11.03 -6.45 -0.60
N SER A 106 -9.92 -6.01 0.00
CA SER A 106 -9.87 -4.85 0.90
C SER A 106 -8.47 -4.25 0.97
N ALA A 107 -8.34 -3.05 1.50
CA ALA A 107 -7.05 -2.39 1.65
C ALA A 107 -6.90 -1.64 2.97
N VAL A 108 -5.68 -1.65 3.52
CA VAL A 108 -5.27 -0.83 4.66
C VAL A 108 -4.06 0.01 4.24
N LEU A 109 -4.27 1.32 4.15
CA LEU A 109 -3.28 2.29 3.71
C LEU A 109 -2.76 3.05 4.93
N TYR A 110 -1.56 2.68 5.35
CA TYR A 110 -0.90 3.25 6.50
C TYR A 110 0.02 4.39 6.07
N VAL A 111 -0.27 5.59 6.53
CA VAL A 111 0.48 6.82 6.31
C VAL A 111 0.78 7.12 4.83
N GLY A 112 -0.23 6.94 3.98
CA GLY A 112 -0.19 7.24 2.55
C GLY A 112 -0.97 8.49 2.17
N GLY A 113 -0.81 8.94 0.94
CA GLY A 113 -1.48 10.10 0.37
C GLY A 113 -1.09 10.30 -1.09
N LEU A 114 -1.59 11.33 -1.74
CA LEU A 114 -1.10 11.74 -3.06
C LEU A 114 0.22 12.50 -2.93
N CYS A 115 1.13 12.29 -3.86
CA CYS A 115 2.37 13.08 -3.94
C CYS A 115 2.13 14.42 -4.64
N PHE A 116 2.96 15.41 -4.31
CA PHE A 116 2.97 16.71 -5.00
C PHE A 116 3.70 16.65 -6.34
N GLN A 117 4.71 15.78 -6.42
CA GLN A 117 5.48 15.57 -7.64
C GLN A 117 4.59 14.91 -8.68
N LYS A 118 4.68 15.40 -9.90
CA LYS A 118 3.98 14.83 -11.05
C LYS A 118 4.84 13.78 -11.72
N SER A 119 4.15 12.80 -12.31
CA SER A 119 4.74 11.83 -13.21
C SER A 119 4.16 11.95 -14.61
N LYS A 120 4.61 11.11 -15.53
CA LYS A 120 3.96 11.00 -16.84
C LYS A 120 2.52 10.55 -16.68
N LYS A 121 1.64 11.05 -17.55
CA LYS A 121 0.18 10.83 -17.48
C LYS A 121 -0.21 9.36 -17.42
N GLU A 122 0.57 8.49 -18.07
CA GLU A 122 0.34 7.04 -18.16
C GLU A 122 0.50 6.34 -16.80
N VAL A 123 1.24 6.95 -15.87
CA VAL A 123 1.54 6.39 -14.54
C VAL A 123 1.23 7.35 -13.40
N GLU A 124 0.58 8.46 -13.71
CA GLU A 124 0.20 9.45 -12.71
C GLU A 124 -0.87 8.89 -11.77
N ALA A 125 -0.50 8.71 -10.51
CA ALA A 125 -1.32 8.06 -9.49
C ALA A 125 -2.72 8.69 -9.35
N TYR A 126 -2.82 10.00 -9.48
CA TYR A 126 -4.08 10.74 -9.45
C TYR A 126 -5.11 10.21 -10.46
N HIS A 127 -4.67 9.78 -11.65
CA HIS A 127 -5.57 9.26 -12.70
C HIS A 127 -6.11 7.85 -12.41
N TYR A 128 -5.53 7.16 -11.45
CA TYR A 128 -5.92 5.80 -11.07
C TYR A 128 -6.79 5.76 -9.81
N THR A 129 -6.65 6.73 -8.92
CA THR A 129 -7.27 6.75 -7.59
C THR A 129 -8.78 6.50 -7.61
N SER A 130 -9.51 7.05 -8.58
CA SER A 130 -10.97 6.84 -8.71
C SER A 130 -11.38 5.41 -9.11
N ARG A 131 -10.41 4.58 -9.52
CA ARG A 131 -10.64 3.16 -9.84
C ARG A 131 -10.39 2.24 -8.64
N VAL A 132 -9.94 2.77 -7.53
CA VAL A 132 -9.84 2.04 -6.26
C VAL A 132 -11.25 1.97 -5.69
N THR A 133 -11.90 0.81 -5.78
CA THR A 133 -13.32 0.62 -5.47
C THR A 133 -13.60 -0.37 -4.34
N MET A 134 -12.61 -1.19 -3.95
CA MET A 134 -12.73 -2.09 -2.81
C MET A 134 -12.78 -1.31 -1.49
N PRO A 135 -13.21 -1.94 -0.37
CA PRO A 135 -13.13 -1.34 0.97
C PRO A 135 -11.74 -0.84 1.32
N VAL A 136 -11.62 0.42 1.79
CA VAL A 136 -10.34 1.05 2.13
C VAL A 136 -10.34 1.68 3.52
N LEU A 137 -9.39 1.27 4.37
CA LEU A 137 -9.02 1.98 5.59
C LEU A 137 -7.74 2.79 5.36
N MET A 138 -7.82 4.11 5.52
CA MET A 138 -6.65 4.98 5.62
C MET A 138 -6.36 5.31 7.08
N LEU A 139 -5.10 5.13 7.50
CA LEU A 139 -4.60 5.45 8.84
C LEU A 139 -3.47 6.47 8.71
N ASN A 140 -3.71 7.71 9.11
CA ASN A 140 -2.77 8.81 8.91
C ASN A 140 -2.55 9.66 10.16
N GLY A 141 -1.42 10.36 10.20
CA GLY A 141 -1.17 11.43 11.14
C GLY A 141 -1.62 12.78 10.61
N LYS A 142 -2.22 13.60 11.45
CA LYS A 142 -2.70 14.94 11.12
C LYS A 142 -1.56 15.88 10.71
N PHE A 143 -0.41 15.73 11.35
CA PHE A 143 0.77 16.58 11.16
C PHE A 143 1.83 15.90 10.29
N ASP A 144 1.41 14.99 9.42
CA ASP A 144 2.30 14.32 8.48
C ASP A 144 2.85 15.34 7.47
N GLN A 145 4.18 15.48 7.44
CA GLN A 145 4.85 16.40 6.53
C GLN A 145 5.17 15.80 5.15
N PHE A 146 5.13 14.47 5.02
CA PHE A 146 5.31 13.78 3.74
C PHE A 146 4.00 13.75 2.95
N PHE A 147 2.89 13.48 3.64
CA PHE A 147 1.55 13.51 3.09
C PHE A 147 0.66 14.44 3.94
N PRO A 148 0.74 15.76 3.74
CA PRO A 148 -0.04 16.70 4.51
C PRO A 148 -1.55 16.46 4.39
N LEU A 149 -2.26 16.61 5.52
CA LEU A 149 -3.68 16.27 5.64
C LEU A 149 -4.54 16.88 4.51
N GLU A 150 -4.46 18.20 4.34
CA GLU A 150 -5.34 18.93 3.44
C GLU A 150 -5.01 18.76 1.96
N SER A 151 -3.73 18.55 1.61
CA SER A 151 -3.27 18.55 0.22
C SER A 151 -2.93 17.18 -0.33
N ALA A 152 -2.81 16.15 0.51
CA ALA A 152 -2.44 14.80 0.11
C ALA A 152 -3.44 13.73 0.58
N GLN A 153 -3.75 13.69 1.89
CA GLN A 153 -4.57 12.63 2.47
C GLN A 153 -6.06 12.79 2.12
N ILE A 154 -6.65 13.95 2.42
CA ILE A 154 -8.07 14.23 2.15
C ILE A 154 -8.39 14.16 0.65
N PRO A 155 -7.59 14.74 -0.26
CA PRO A 155 -7.83 14.59 -1.69
C PRO A 155 -7.79 13.14 -2.16
N MET A 156 -6.82 12.34 -1.71
CA MET A 156 -6.76 10.91 -2.01
C MET A 156 -8.04 10.20 -1.55
N PHE A 157 -8.42 10.37 -0.28
CA PHE A 157 -9.60 9.73 0.29
C PHE A 157 -10.89 10.09 -0.45
N LYS A 158 -11.07 11.36 -0.78
CA LYS A 158 -12.25 11.84 -1.52
C LYS A 158 -12.32 11.34 -2.97
N LEU A 159 -11.15 11.18 -3.60
CA LEU A 159 -11.07 10.77 -5.00
C LEU A 159 -11.28 9.26 -5.20
N MET A 160 -11.06 8.42 -4.17
CA MET A 160 -11.30 6.98 -4.27
C MET A 160 -12.73 6.68 -4.67
N GLY A 161 -12.89 5.73 -5.61
CA GLY A 161 -14.18 5.23 -6.08
C GLY A 161 -14.89 4.31 -5.08
N THR A 162 -14.25 3.95 -3.98
CA THR A 162 -14.85 3.18 -2.89
C THR A 162 -16.09 3.89 -2.34
N PRO A 163 -17.24 3.18 -2.18
CA PRO A 163 -18.43 3.76 -1.54
C PRO A 163 -18.14 4.33 -0.16
N GLU A 164 -18.85 5.41 0.22
CA GLU A 164 -18.60 6.11 1.50
C GLU A 164 -18.73 5.20 2.74
N ASN A 165 -19.63 4.20 2.70
CA ASN A 165 -19.84 3.26 3.79
C ASN A 165 -18.73 2.19 3.89
N ASP A 166 -17.91 2.05 2.84
CA ASP A 166 -16.84 1.07 2.71
C ASP A 166 -15.45 1.70 2.75
N LYS A 167 -15.36 3.01 3.02
CA LYS A 167 -14.07 3.66 3.26
C LYS A 167 -14.06 4.40 4.59
N ARG A 168 -12.90 4.41 5.24
CA ARG A 168 -12.69 5.12 6.50
C ARG A 168 -11.33 5.80 6.52
N HIS A 169 -11.28 7.06 6.92
CA HIS A 169 -10.05 7.79 7.18
C HIS A 169 -9.91 8.02 8.69
N TYR A 170 -8.98 7.29 9.31
CA TYR A 170 -8.59 7.50 10.70
C TYR A 170 -7.43 8.51 10.75
N ILE A 171 -7.62 9.60 11.47
CA ILE A 171 -6.65 10.68 11.60
C ILE A 171 -6.18 10.73 13.06
N SER A 172 -4.90 10.49 13.30
CA SER A 172 -4.24 10.57 14.61
C SER A 172 -3.61 11.96 14.81
N GLU A 173 -3.57 12.47 16.02
CA GLU A 173 -2.86 13.72 16.38
C GLU A 173 -1.33 13.50 16.43
N THR A 174 -0.75 12.95 15.36
CA THR A 174 0.65 12.57 15.23
C THR A 174 1.26 13.07 13.92
N GLY A 175 2.59 12.95 13.78
CA GLY A 175 3.30 13.14 12.51
C GLY A 175 3.11 11.96 11.57
N HIS A 176 4.16 11.61 10.80
CA HIS A 176 4.08 10.58 9.76
C HIS A 176 3.63 9.20 10.26
N PHE A 177 3.86 8.85 11.53
CA PHE A 177 3.50 7.52 12.05
C PHE A 177 2.34 7.60 13.04
N VAL A 178 1.32 6.78 12.82
CA VAL A 178 0.26 6.50 13.77
C VAL A 178 0.78 5.51 14.83
N PRO A 179 0.38 5.62 16.11
CA PRO A 179 0.81 4.70 17.15
C PRO A 179 0.53 3.24 16.78
N ARG A 180 1.50 2.36 17.08
CA ARG A 180 1.43 0.93 16.73
C ARG A 180 0.17 0.25 17.27
N GLU A 181 -0.23 0.57 18.51
CA GLU A 181 -1.44 0.02 19.12
C GLU A 181 -2.69 0.36 18.30
N THR A 182 -2.79 1.61 17.85
CA THR A 182 -3.88 2.08 17.00
C THR A 182 -3.85 1.35 15.64
N LEU A 183 -2.67 1.25 15.01
CA LEU A 183 -2.52 0.49 13.77
C LEU A 183 -3.02 -0.94 13.93
N ILE A 184 -2.57 -1.66 14.94
CA ILE A 184 -2.96 -3.06 15.17
C ILE A 184 -4.47 -3.18 15.37
N LYS A 185 -5.02 -2.37 16.28
CA LYS A 185 -6.46 -2.36 16.60
C LYS A 185 -7.32 -2.11 15.35
N GLU A 186 -7.03 -1.05 14.63
CA GLU A 186 -7.83 -0.63 13.47
C GLU A 186 -7.66 -1.61 12.30
N HIS A 187 -6.45 -2.13 12.10
CA HIS A 187 -6.17 -3.11 11.05
C HIS A 187 -6.94 -4.41 11.29
N LEU A 188 -6.82 -5.01 12.47
CA LEU A 188 -7.54 -6.24 12.80
C LEU A 188 -9.07 -6.07 12.76
N ALA A 189 -9.58 -4.93 13.23
CA ALA A 189 -11.00 -4.62 13.14
C ALA A 189 -11.47 -4.52 11.68
N TRP A 190 -10.62 -3.94 10.81
CA TRP A 190 -10.91 -3.82 9.37
C TRP A 190 -10.94 -5.18 8.69
N LEU A 191 -9.93 -6.01 8.91
CA LEU A 191 -9.87 -7.37 8.36
C LEU A 191 -11.13 -8.17 8.73
N ARG A 192 -11.45 -8.25 10.02
CA ARG A 192 -12.64 -8.97 10.52
C ARG A 192 -13.96 -8.45 9.96
N LYS A 193 -14.04 -7.17 9.59
CA LYS A 193 -15.24 -6.57 8.98
C LYS A 193 -15.48 -7.06 7.55
N TYR A 194 -14.40 -7.30 6.80
CA TYR A 194 -14.47 -7.59 5.37
C TYR A 194 -14.01 -9.01 5.00
N GLU A 195 -13.71 -9.84 6.00
CA GLU A 195 -13.56 -11.28 5.77
C GLU A 195 -14.88 -11.89 5.31
N THR A 196 -14.81 -12.64 4.22
CA THR A 196 -15.90 -13.52 3.80
C THR A 196 -15.70 -14.89 4.46
N ASN A 197 -16.71 -15.35 5.21
CA ASN A 197 -16.75 -16.70 5.80
C ASN A 197 -16.89 -17.77 4.72
#